data_94d77244da01047929a8286a5e025857
#
_entry.id   94d77244da01047929a8286a5e025857
#
_cell.length_a   1.000
_cell.length_b   1.000
_cell.length_c   1.000
_cell.angle_alpha   90.00
_cell.angle_beta   90.00
_cell.angle_gamma   90.00
#
_symmetry.space_group_name_H-M   'P 1'
#
loop_
_entity.id
_entity.type
_entity.pdbx_description
1 polymer ?
#
loop_
_entity_poly.entity_id
_entity_poly.type
_entity_poly.pdbx_seq_one_letter_code
_entity_poly.pdbx_strand_id
1 'polypeptide(L)'
;MSPRRRTGQGVDFLADDAADRAVYVISVAAELAGMHPQTLRQYDRLGLVSPARSPGRGRRYSHRDVERLRRVQALSQDGVNLEGIRRILELERRLEALERENRAMRLRQAAAERV
;
A
#
# COMPACT_ATOMS: atom_id res chain seq x y z
N MET A 1 18.04 16.19 -8.61
CA MET A 1 17.47 16.19 -8.81
C MET A 1 16.70 16.07 -8.66
N SER A 2 16.34 16.28 -8.51
CA SER A 2 15.53 16.02 -8.37
C SER A 2 14.67 16.09 -8.93
N PRO A 3 14.40 15.83 -9.48
CA PRO A 3 13.40 15.99 -10.16
C PRO A 3 12.22 15.66 -9.65
N ARG A 4 11.95 15.49 -9.07
CA ARG A 4 11.02 15.20 -8.61
C ARG A 4 10.46 16.03 -7.86
N ARG A 5 10.46 16.79 -7.68
CA ARG A 5 9.94 17.45 -7.07
C ARG A 5 9.37 18.33 -7.50
N ARG A 6 9.15 18.48 -8.21
CA ARG A 6 8.61 19.17 -8.71
C ARG A 6 7.51 19.36 -8.72
N THR A 7 7.02 19.25 -8.75
CA THR A 7 6.10 19.39 -8.93
C THR A 7 5.03 19.28 -8.69
N GLY A 8 4.49 19.14 -8.68
CA GLY A 8 3.19 19.52 -8.58
C GLY A 8 2.26 18.46 -8.25
N GLN A 9 0.99 18.73 -8.18
CA GLN A 9 -0.01 17.73 -7.89
C GLN A 9 -0.09 16.62 -8.91
N GLY A 10 0.22 16.94 -10.15
CA GLY A 10 0.25 15.92 -11.19
C GLY A 10 1.27 14.86 -10.91
N VAL A 11 2.41 15.28 -10.35
CA VAL A 11 3.47 14.34 -10.00
C VAL A 11 3.02 13.43 -8.87
N ASP A 12 2.37 13.99 -7.85
CA ASP A 12 1.87 13.21 -6.73
C ASP A 12 0.82 12.20 -7.17
N PHE A 13 -0.06 12.63 -8.07
CA PHE A 13 -1.08 11.73 -8.60
C PHE A 13 -0.45 10.55 -9.35
N LEU A 14 0.54 10.85 -10.16
CA LEU A 14 1.24 9.80 -10.91
C LEU A 14 2.00 8.86 -9.99
N ALA A 15 2.58 9.38 -8.90
CA ALA A 15 3.29 8.55 -7.95
C ALA A 15 2.34 7.59 -7.24
N ASP A 16 1.15 8.05 -6.86
CA ASP A 16 0.15 7.20 -6.24
C ASP A 16 -0.31 6.11 -7.19
N ASP A 17 -0.55 6.47 -8.45
CA ASP A 17 -0.95 5.50 -9.46
C ASP A 17 0.16 4.47 -9.68
N ALA A 18 1.41 4.92 -9.73
CA ALA A 18 2.53 4.02 -9.91
C ALA A 18 2.67 3.05 -8.75
N ALA A 19 2.40 3.52 -7.51
CA ALA A 19 2.51 2.67 -6.33
C ALA A 19 1.47 1.54 -6.33
N ASP A 20 0.37 1.73 -7.04
CA ASP A 20 -0.69 0.72 -7.11
C ASP A 20 -0.54 -0.23 -8.28
N ARG A 21 0.43 -0.03 -9.14
CA ARG A 21 0.63 -0.93 -10.27
C ARG A 21 1.21 -2.25 -9.81
N ALA A 22 0.61 -3.33 -10.27
CA ALA A 22 1.01 -4.68 -9.88
C ALA A 22 2.11 -5.15 -10.82
N VAL A 23 3.35 -4.77 -10.54
CA VAL A 23 4.47 -4.98 -11.46
C VAL A 23 5.45 -6.07 -10.99
N TYR A 24 5.42 -6.46 -9.72
CA TYR A 24 6.43 -7.37 -9.19
C TYR A 24 5.94 -8.80 -9.16
N VAL A 25 6.73 -9.72 -9.74
CA VAL A 25 6.49 -11.15 -9.55
C VAL A 25 6.82 -11.51 -8.10
N ILE A 26 6.31 -12.66 -7.64
CA ILE A 26 6.41 -13.01 -6.24
C ILE A 26 7.84 -13.09 -5.72
N SER A 27 8.78 -13.57 -6.52
CA SER A 27 10.17 -13.67 -6.07
C SER A 27 10.78 -12.29 -5.81
N VAL A 28 10.46 -11.32 -6.66
CA VAL A 28 10.95 -9.96 -6.50
C VAL A 28 10.26 -9.28 -5.32
N ALA A 29 8.94 -9.45 -5.21
CA ALA A 29 8.20 -8.88 -4.08
C ALA A 29 8.71 -9.41 -2.75
N ALA A 30 8.99 -10.72 -2.69
CA ALA A 30 9.52 -11.35 -1.49
C ALA A 30 10.87 -10.77 -1.11
N GLU A 31 11.74 -10.59 -2.09
CA GLU A 31 13.05 -10.01 -1.86
C GLU A 31 12.92 -8.57 -1.33
N LEU A 32 12.08 -7.77 -1.97
CA LEU A 32 11.85 -6.39 -1.55
C LEU A 32 11.26 -6.30 -0.15
N ALA A 33 10.39 -7.24 0.19
CA ALA A 33 9.76 -7.26 1.52
C ALA A 33 10.63 -7.93 2.58
N GLY A 34 11.71 -8.59 2.17
CA GLY A 34 12.60 -9.25 3.11
C GLY A 34 12.02 -10.53 3.69
N MET A 35 11.27 -11.28 2.91
CA MET A 35 10.67 -12.51 3.41
C MET A 35 10.67 -13.58 2.32
N HIS A 36 10.38 -14.80 2.73
CA HIS A 36 10.37 -15.95 1.82
C HIS A 36 9.12 -15.92 0.94
N PRO A 37 9.21 -16.29 -0.35
CA PRO A 37 8.03 -16.33 -1.22
C PRO A 37 6.88 -17.17 -0.67
N GLN A 38 7.19 -18.23 0.05
CA GLN A 38 6.16 -19.07 0.65
C GLN A 38 5.35 -18.30 1.67
N THR A 39 5.98 -17.38 2.39
CA THR A 39 5.30 -16.51 3.34
C THR A 39 4.31 -15.60 2.62
N LEU A 40 4.69 -15.09 1.44
CA LEU A 40 3.79 -14.27 0.64
C LEU A 40 2.57 -15.07 0.21
N ARG A 41 2.77 -16.31 -0.22
CA ARG A 41 1.65 -17.17 -0.60
C ARG A 41 0.72 -17.41 0.57
N GLN A 42 1.29 -17.60 1.75
CA GLN A 42 0.50 -17.80 2.95
C GLN A 42 -0.34 -16.56 3.29
N TYR A 43 0.28 -15.38 3.22
CA TYR A 43 -0.43 -14.14 3.51
C TYR A 43 -1.52 -13.86 2.49
N ASP A 44 -1.31 -14.25 1.23
CA ASP A 44 -2.34 -14.16 0.20
C ASP A 44 -3.52 -15.07 0.58
N ARG A 45 -3.23 -16.32 0.95
CA ARG A 45 -4.28 -17.25 1.35
C ARG A 45 -5.06 -16.75 2.56
N LEU A 46 -4.37 -16.07 3.48
CA LEU A 46 -5.01 -15.55 4.68
C LEU A 46 -5.73 -14.22 4.43
N GLY A 47 -5.61 -13.68 3.24
CA GLY A 47 -6.31 -12.45 2.90
C GLY A 47 -5.68 -11.19 3.45
N LEU A 48 -4.41 -11.26 3.88
CA LEU A 48 -3.73 -10.08 4.40
C LEU A 48 -3.24 -9.16 3.29
N VAL A 49 -2.82 -9.74 2.17
CA VAL A 49 -2.41 -9.02 0.98
C VAL A 49 -3.02 -9.72 -0.20
N SER A 50 -3.62 -8.96 -1.11
CA SER A 50 -4.31 -9.51 -2.26
C SER A 50 -3.62 -9.07 -3.54
N PRO A 51 -2.65 -9.85 -4.03
CA PRO A 51 -1.96 -9.49 -5.27
C PRO A 51 -2.91 -9.59 -6.46
N ALA A 52 -2.63 -8.80 -7.48
CA ALA A 52 -3.37 -8.91 -8.73
C ALA A 52 -2.98 -10.21 -9.42
N ARG A 53 -3.94 -10.80 -10.11
CA ARG A 53 -3.70 -12.02 -10.88
C ARG A 53 -4.11 -11.79 -12.31
N SER A 54 -3.24 -12.19 -13.23
CA SER A 54 -3.52 -12.15 -14.65
C SER A 54 -3.63 -13.58 -15.16
N PRO A 55 -4.56 -13.85 -16.07
CA PRO A 55 -4.66 -15.19 -16.62
C PRO A 55 -3.31 -15.67 -17.16
N GLY A 56 -2.86 -16.82 -16.68
CA GLY A 56 -1.61 -17.42 -17.12
C GLY A 56 -0.34 -16.78 -16.59
N ARG A 57 -0.43 -15.73 -15.79
CA ARG A 57 0.76 -15.03 -15.31
C ARG A 57 0.98 -15.13 -13.81
N GLY A 58 0.00 -15.61 -13.08
CA GLY A 58 0.13 -15.76 -11.65
C GLY A 58 0.02 -14.44 -10.90
N ARG A 59 0.64 -14.41 -9.72
CA ARG A 59 0.53 -13.27 -8.82
C ARG A 59 1.45 -12.13 -9.23
N ARG A 60 0.93 -10.91 -9.13
CA ARG A 60 1.71 -9.69 -9.32
C ARG A 60 1.44 -8.75 -8.16
N TYR A 61 2.49 -8.19 -7.61
CA TYR A 61 2.43 -7.33 -6.42
C TYR A 61 2.77 -5.91 -6.81
N SER A 62 2.10 -4.96 -6.18
CA SER A 62 2.40 -3.55 -6.34
C SER A 62 3.44 -3.13 -5.30
N HIS A 63 3.97 -1.93 -5.47
CA HIS A 63 4.84 -1.35 -4.46
C HIS A 63 4.10 -1.19 -3.14
N ARG A 64 2.84 -0.80 -3.19
CA ARG A 64 2.00 -0.66 -2.01
C ARG A 64 1.79 -2.00 -1.32
N ASP A 65 1.65 -3.08 -2.09
CA ASP A 65 1.57 -4.42 -1.53
C ASP A 65 2.84 -4.78 -0.77
N VAL A 66 4.00 -4.43 -1.34
CA VAL A 66 5.28 -4.71 -0.69
C VAL A 66 5.37 -3.98 0.65
N GLU A 67 4.94 -2.73 0.70
CA GLU A 67 4.92 -1.98 1.95
C GLU A 67 3.98 -2.61 2.98
N ARG A 68 2.83 -3.09 2.51
CA ARG A 68 1.89 -3.77 3.40
C ARG A 68 2.49 -5.05 3.95
N LEU A 69 3.21 -5.81 3.11
CA LEU A 69 3.90 -7.01 3.57
C LEU A 69 4.90 -6.70 4.66
N ARG A 70 5.67 -5.61 4.49
CA ARG A 70 6.62 -5.19 5.51
C ARG A 70 5.91 -4.83 6.81
N ARG A 71 4.76 -4.17 6.70
CA ARG A 71 3.97 -3.81 7.87
C ARG A 71 3.47 -5.04 8.60
N VAL A 72 2.97 -6.03 7.85
CA VAL A 72 2.52 -7.31 8.42
C VAL A 72 3.65 -7.97 9.19
N GLN A 73 4.83 -8.02 8.58
CA GLN A 73 5.97 -8.67 9.21
C GLN A 73 6.38 -7.96 10.49
N ALA A 74 6.41 -6.62 10.47
CA ALA A 74 6.78 -5.85 11.65
C ALA A 74 5.80 -6.11 12.79
N LEU A 75 4.51 -6.12 12.51
CA LEU A 75 3.51 -6.39 13.53
C LEU A 75 3.64 -7.81 14.08
N SER A 76 3.91 -8.76 13.21
CA SER A 76 4.11 -10.15 13.62
C SER A 76 5.32 -10.27 14.54
N GLN A 77 6.41 -9.59 14.20
CA GLN A 77 7.62 -9.61 15.01
C GLN A 77 7.40 -8.94 16.36
N ASP A 78 6.49 -7.98 16.42
CA ASP A 78 6.12 -7.31 17.66
C ASP A 78 5.17 -8.15 18.51
N GLY A 79 4.82 -9.33 18.06
CA GLY A 79 3.97 -10.24 18.81
C GLY A 79 2.48 -10.07 18.58
N VAL A 80 2.08 -9.29 17.59
CA VAL A 80 0.67 -9.14 17.28
C VAL A 80 0.21 -10.39 16.53
N ASN A 81 -0.89 -11.00 16.98
CA ASN A 81 -1.39 -12.20 16.31
C ASN A 81 -2.12 -11.84 15.02
N LEU A 82 -2.46 -12.87 14.25
CA LEU A 82 -3.02 -12.68 12.92
C LEU A 82 -4.28 -11.83 12.93
N GLU A 83 -5.18 -12.08 13.87
CA GLU A 83 -6.43 -11.33 13.92
C GLU A 83 -6.18 -9.86 14.26
N GLY A 84 -5.23 -9.60 15.15
CA GLY A 84 -4.83 -8.24 15.48
C GLY A 84 -4.24 -7.54 14.28
N ILE A 85 -3.41 -8.25 13.50
CA ILE A 85 -2.82 -7.69 12.30
C ILE A 85 -3.91 -7.27 11.31
N ARG A 86 -4.93 -8.15 11.11
CA ARG A 86 -6.04 -7.83 10.22
C ARG A 86 -6.73 -6.54 10.64
N ARG A 87 -7.02 -6.43 11.93
CA ARG A 87 -7.71 -5.26 12.45
C ARG A 87 -6.88 -3.99 12.33
N ILE A 88 -5.60 -4.08 12.59
CA ILE A 88 -4.70 -2.94 12.47
C ILE A 88 -4.65 -2.48 11.02
N LEU A 89 -4.47 -3.40 10.08
CA LEU A 89 -4.42 -3.03 8.67
C LEU A 89 -5.71 -2.39 8.20
N GLU A 90 -6.84 -2.90 8.66
CA GLU A 90 -8.12 -2.32 8.30
C GLU A 90 -8.29 -0.92 8.87
N LEU A 91 -7.90 -0.73 10.13
CA LEU A 91 -7.98 0.59 10.76
C LEU A 91 -7.05 1.58 10.09
N GLU A 92 -5.87 1.12 9.69
CA GLU A 92 -4.92 1.98 8.97
C GLU A 92 -5.49 2.43 7.63
N ARG A 93 -6.18 1.52 6.92
CA ARG A 93 -6.82 1.89 5.66
C ARG A 93 -7.92 2.91 5.87
N ARG A 94 -8.72 2.74 6.93
CA ARG A 94 -9.77 3.70 7.26
C ARG A 94 -9.19 5.06 7.63
N LEU A 95 -8.10 5.03 8.39
CA LEU A 95 -7.43 6.26 8.78
C LEU A 95 -6.92 7.01 7.56
N GLU A 96 -6.27 6.30 6.64
CA GLU A 96 -5.78 6.92 5.41
C GLU A 96 -6.90 7.53 4.59
N ALA A 97 -8.04 6.83 4.50
CA ALA A 97 -9.19 7.34 3.77
C ALA A 97 -9.74 8.61 4.42
N LEU A 98 -9.85 8.59 5.75
CA LEU A 98 -10.34 9.76 6.47
C LEU A 98 -9.39 10.93 6.36
N GLU A 99 -8.09 10.67 6.38
CA GLU A 99 -7.09 11.73 6.23
C GLU A 99 -7.18 12.37 4.85
N ARG A 100 -7.38 11.56 3.81
CA ARG A 100 -7.54 12.10 2.45
C ARG A 100 -8.80 12.96 2.36
N GLU A 101 -9.88 12.47 2.93
CA GLU A 101 -11.15 13.18 2.96
C GLU A 101 -11.01 14.52 3.70
N ASN A 102 -10.33 14.46 4.83
CA ASN A 102 -10.10 15.64 5.66
C ASN A 102 -9.28 16.69 4.92
N ARG A 103 -8.23 16.25 4.22
CA ARG A 103 -7.43 17.17 3.40
C ARG A 103 -8.26 17.81 2.30
N ALA A 104 -9.08 17.01 1.63
CA ALA A 104 -9.95 17.52 0.57
C ALA A 104 -10.93 18.57 1.10
N MET A 105 -11.51 18.30 2.26
CA MET A 105 -12.42 19.24 2.88
C MET A 105 -11.73 20.54 3.26
N ARG A 106 -10.53 20.44 3.82
CA ARG A 106 -9.77 21.63 4.19
C ARG A 106 -9.42 22.48 2.98
N LEU A 107 -9.05 21.81 1.87
CA LEU A 107 -8.72 22.54 0.65
C LEU A 107 -9.95 23.25 0.08
N ARG A 108 -11.10 22.59 0.11
CA ARG A 108 -12.33 23.22 -0.36
C ARG A 108 -12.71 24.41 0.50
N GLN A 109 -12.54 24.28 1.81
CA GLN A 109 -12.84 25.35 2.74
C GLN A 109 -11.91 26.54 2.52
N ALA A 110 -10.61 26.28 2.36
CA ALA A 110 -9.66 27.33 2.11
C ALA A 110 -9.96 28.06 0.79
N ALA A 111 -10.37 27.32 -0.24
CA ALA A 111 -10.73 27.91 -1.52
C ALA A 111 -11.97 28.79 -1.38
N ALA A 112 -12.95 28.34 -0.60
CA ALA A 112 -14.16 29.13 -0.37
C ALA A 112 -13.87 30.41 0.38
N GLU A 113 -12.94 30.36 1.32
CA GLU A 113 -12.59 31.54 2.12
C GLU A 113 -11.86 32.61 1.33
N ARG A 114 -11.29 32.23 0.18
CA ARG A 114 -10.58 33.21 -0.66
C ARG A 114 -11.51 34.03 -1.52
N VAL A 115 -12.73 33.66 -1.66
CA VAL A 115 -13.67 34.31 -2.56
C VAL A 115 -14.26 35.58 -1.95
#